data_1197392044f8751def6302d360b401f8
#
_entry.id   1197392044f8751def6302d360b401f8
#
_cell.length_a   1.000
_cell.length_b   1.000
_cell.length_c   1.000
_cell.angle_alpha   90.00
_cell.angle_beta   90.00
_cell.angle_gamma   90.00
#
_symmetry.space_group_name_H-M   'P 1'
#
loop_
_entity.id
_entity.type
_entity.pdbx_description
1 polymer ?
#
loop_
_entity_poly.entity_id
_entity_poly.type
_entity_poly.pdbx_seq_one_letter_code
_entity_poly.pdbx_strand_id
1 'polypeptide(L)'
;MKVLAVDVGGTHVKLLVSGATQRREFASGPALTAQDMVKQVKALAKGWAYDHVTVGYPGPVLHNRPVAEPHNLGPGWMGFDFAKAFGRPTRVMNDAAMQALGGYQGGKMLFLGFGTGLGTTLIVDGIVEPLELGHLPFRKATYEDHVGLRGLERLGKRKWCERVAEVIQQLSAALEPDEIVLGGGNARLIKELPPHCRLGDNANAFTGGFRAWEGGRAQANGARQARRAAPRGTDPTKGETN
;
A
#
# COMPACT_ATOMS: atom_id res chain seq x y z
N MET A 1 -19.86 9.88 0.16
CA MET A 1 -18.92 9.03 0.89
C MET A 1 -17.73 9.90 1.29
N LYS A 2 -17.47 10.02 2.58
CA LYS A 2 -16.27 10.70 3.12
C LYS A 2 -15.37 9.66 3.78
N VAL A 3 -14.10 9.65 3.40
CA VAL A 3 -13.11 8.66 3.85
C VAL A 3 -12.08 9.33 4.74
N LEU A 4 -11.81 8.76 5.90
CA LEU A 4 -10.64 9.07 6.72
C LEU A 4 -9.51 8.14 6.30
N ALA A 5 -8.46 8.67 5.69
CA ALA A 5 -7.23 7.94 5.41
C ALA A 5 -6.25 8.12 6.56
N VAL A 6 -5.72 7.02 7.07
CA VAL A 6 -4.75 6.93 8.16
C VAL A 6 -3.50 6.24 7.63
N ASP A 7 -2.39 6.95 7.60
CA ASP A 7 -1.08 6.47 7.19
C ASP A 7 -0.24 6.18 8.45
N VAL A 8 -0.02 4.90 8.74
CA VAL A 8 0.71 4.46 9.94
C VAL A 8 2.18 4.27 9.60
N GLY A 9 2.99 5.24 9.98
CA GLY A 9 4.44 5.16 9.84
C GLY A 9 5.16 4.85 11.16
N GLY A 10 6.41 4.45 11.08
CA GLY A 10 7.25 4.12 12.26
C GLY A 10 7.57 5.31 13.17
N THR A 11 7.47 6.56 12.69
CA THR A 11 7.73 7.79 13.45
C THR A 11 6.50 8.65 13.66
N HIS A 12 5.55 8.64 12.76
CA HIS A 12 4.30 9.41 12.83
C HIS A 12 3.14 8.61 12.24
N VAL A 13 1.98 8.75 12.86
CA VAL A 13 0.70 8.41 12.25
C VAL A 13 0.10 9.70 11.70
N LYS A 14 -0.23 9.70 10.42
CA LYS A 14 -0.80 10.85 9.73
C LYS A 14 -2.22 10.54 9.29
N LEU A 15 -3.10 11.51 9.33
CA LEU A 15 -4.49 11.33 8.95
C LEU A 15 -5.01 12.52 8.15
N LEU A 16 -5.88 12.23 7.19
CA LEU A 16 -6.58 13.22 6.38
C LEU A 16 -7.98 12.70 6.05
N VAL A 17 -8.98 13.55 6.14
CA VAL A 17 -10.33 13.24 5.65
C VAL A 17 -10.49 13.77 4.23
N SER A 18 -11.20 13.04 3.38
CA SER A 18 -11.44 13.46 2.00
C SER A 18 -12.15 14.80 1.94
N GLY A 19 -11.58 15.75 1.16
CA GLY A 19 -12.04 17.13 1.04
C GLY A 19 -11.40 18.10 2.05
N ALA A 20 -10.60 17.64 3.02
CA ALA A 20 -9.78 18.53 3.84
C ALA A 20 -8.43 18.80 3.20
N THR A 21 -7.87 19.98 3.46
CA THR A 21 -6.56 20.40 2.94
C THR A 21 -5.43 20.26 3.96
N GLN A 22 -5.75 20.26 5.25
CA GLN A 22 -4.77 20.11 6.33
C GLN A 22 -4.82 18.71 6.91
N ARG A 23 -3.70 17.99 6.83
CA ARG A 23 -3.49 16.74 7.55
C ARG A 23 -3.30 17.02 9.03
N ARG A 24 -3.61 16.01 9.84
CA ARG A 24 -3.27 15.95 11.26
C ARG A 24 -2.32 14.79 11.49
N GLU A 25 -1.47 14.88 12.50
CA GLU A 25 -0.50 13.83 12.79
C GLU A 25 -0.16 13.78 14.27
N PHE A 26 0.33 12.63 14.71
CA PHE A 26 0.89 12.43 16.05
C PHE A 26 2.09 11.47 15.97
N ALA A 27 2.98 11.55 16.96
CA ALA A 27 4.17 10.71 17.02
C ALA A 27 3.76 9.24 17.23
N SER A 28 4.40 8.33 16.48
CA SER A 28 4.35 6.89 16.68
C SER A 28 5.65 6.39 17.30
N GLY A 29 5.85 5.08 17.35
CA GLY A 29 7.09 4.48 17.85
C GLY A 29 6.84 3.18 18.60
N PRO A 30 7.88 2.61 19.25
CA PRO A 30 7.86 1.26 19.79
C PRO A 30 6.82 1.00 20.90
N ALA A 31 6.23 2.04 21.46
CA ALA A 31 5.19 1.90 22.49
C ALA A 31 3.77 1.97 21.91
N LEU A 32 3.58 2.35 20.64
CA LEU A 32 2.26 2.55 20.07
C LEU A 32 1.60 1.21 19.72
N THR A 33 0.56 0.85 20.46
CA THR A 33 -0.29 -0.31 20.16
C THR A 33 -1.37 0.03 19.12
N ALA A 34 -1.95 -0.99 18.47
CA ALA A 34 -3.05 -0.79 17.52
C ALA A 34 -4.26 -0.11 18.20
N GLN A 35 -4.55 -0.47 19.44
CA GLN A 35 -5.66 0.12 20.21
C GLN A 35 -5.43 1.59 20.54
N ASP A 36 -4.21 1.95 20.97
CA ASP A 36 -3.85 3.35 21.27
C ASP A 36 -3.82 4.19 20.00
N MET A 37 -3.36 3.62 18.88
CA MET A 37 -3.41 4.27 17.58
C MET A 37 -4.86 4.65 17.23
N VAL A 38 -5.80 3.71 17.31
CA VAL A 38 -7.22 3.99 17.00
C VAL A 38 -7.79 5.05 17.96
N LYS A 39 -7.46 4.99 19.25
CA LYS A 39 -7.90 5.98 20.24
C LYS A 39 -7.40 7.39 19.88
N GLN A 40 -6.11 7.52 19.56
CA GLN A 40 -5.51 8.80 19.17
C GLN A 40 -6.06 9.33 17.84
N VAL A 41 -6.24 8.45 16.84
CA VAL A 41 -6.88 8.82 15.57
C VAL A 41 -8.28 9.36 15.78
N LYS A 42 -9.12 8.68 16.58
CA LYS A 42 -10.48 9.15 16.91
C LYS A 42 -10.48 10.51 17.59
N ALA A 43 -9.56 10.71 18.54
CA ALA A 43 -9.43 11.98 19.26
C ALA A 43 -8.99 13.10 18.30
N LEU A 44 -7.99 12.81 17.47
CA LEU A 44 -7.44 13.79 16.54
C LEU A 44 -8.39 14.08 15.37
N ALA A 45 -9.20 13.12 14.94
CA ALA A 45 -10.22 13.29 13.91
C ALA A 45 -11.49 14.02 14.39
N LYS A 46 -11.56 14.40 15.67
CA LYS A 46 -12.72 15.13 16.22
C LYS A 46 -13.00 16.39 15.41
N GLY A 47 -14.28 16.60 15.06
CA GLY A 47 -14.74 17.69 14.19
C GLY A 47 -14.70 17.38 12.68
N TRP A 48 -14.12 16.24 12.27
CA TRP A 48 -14.24 15.76 10.89
C TRP A 48 -15.43 14.78 10.75
N ALA A 49 -16.22 14.97 9.70
CA ALA A 49 -17.27 14.02 9.34
C ALA A 49 -16.68 13.00 8.35
N TYR A 50 -16.74 11.70 8.70
CA TYR A 50 -16.37 10.59 7.82
C TYR A 50 -17.24 9.38 8.10
N ASP A 51 -17.46 8.57 7.09
CA ASP A 51 -18.29 7.37 7.14
C ASP A 51 -17.49 6.08 6.85
N HIS A 52 -16.28 6.21 6.29
CA HIS A 52 -15.37 5.11 5.99
C HIS A 52 -13.95 5.44 6.48
N VAL A 53 -13.16 4.39 6.74
CA VAL A 53 -11.75 4.52 7.15
C VAL A 53 -10.86 3.66 6.25
N THR A 54 -9.70 4.18 5.87
CA THR A 54 -8.62 3.40 5.30
C THR A 54 -7.41 3.50 6.20
N VAL A 55 -6.79 2.36 6.50
CA VAL A 55 -5.55 2.28 7.30
C VAL A 55 -4.45 1.72 6.42
N GLY A 56 -3.43 2.53 6.14
CA GLY A 56 -2.16 2.09 5.60
C GLY A 56 -1.29 1.56 6.72
N TYR A 57 -0.97 0.27 6.67
CA TYR A 57 -0.27 -0.46 7.71
C TYR A 57 1.16 -0.80 7.27
N PRO A 58 2.20 -0.56 8.11
CA PRO A 58 3.59 -0.82 7.75
C PRO A 58 3.96 -2.30 7.92
N GLY A 59 3.37 -3.15 7.08
CA GLY A 59 3.58 -4.60 7.08
C GLY A 59 2.55 -5.35 6.24
N PRO A 60 2.63 -6.68 6.19
CA PRO A 60 1.75 -7.49 5.37
C PRO A 60 0.31 -7.52 5.92
N VAL A 61 -0.64 -7.43 5.01
CA VAL A 61 -2.09 -7.43 5.28
C VAL A 61 -2.75 -8.50 4.45
N LEU A 62 -3.53 -9.38 5.08
CA LEU A 62 -4.32 -10.40 4.42
C LEU A 62 -5.76 -10.35 4.93
N HIS A 63 -6.74 -10.44 4.03
CA HIS A 63 -8.16 -10.39 4.37
C HIS A 63 -8.52 -9.21 5.29
N ASN A 64 -7.97 -8.03 4.96
CA ASN A 64 -8.24 -6.78 5.69
C ASN A 64 -7.71 -6.76 7.14
N ARG A 65 -6.70 -7.58 7.47
CA ARG A 65 -6.08 -7.65 8.80
C ARG A 65 -4.56 -7.75 8.68
N PRO A 66 -3.80 -7.10 9.58
CA PRO A 66 -2.36 -7.35 9.71
C PRO A 66 -2.09 -8.82 10.04
N VAL A 67 -1.10 -9.42 9.38
CA VAL A 67 -0.71 -10.83 9.61
C VAL A 67 0.64 -10.99 10.30
N ALA A 68 1.32 -9.88 10.56
CA ALA A 68 2.55 -9.82 11.36
C ALA A 68 2.56 -8.56 12.22
N GLU A 69 3.36 -8.52 13.27
CA GLU A 69 3.60 -7.30 14.05
C GLU A 69 4.52 -6.34 13.29
N PRO A 70 4.34 -5.02 13.43
CA PRO A 70 5.18 -4.04 12.74
C PRO A 70 6.53 -3.90 13.45
N HIS A 71 7.61 -3.78 12.69
CA HIS A 71 8.97 -3.74 13.25
C HIS A 71 9.27 -2.56 14.18
N ASN A 72 8.62 -1.41 13.95
CA ASN A 72 8.96 -0.14 14.62
C ASN A 72 7.84 0.40 15.50
N LEU A 73 6.83 -0.41 15.81
CA LEU A 73 5.70 -0.05 16.65
C LEU A 73 5.56 -1.04 17.80
N GLY A 74 4.67 -0.74 18.76
CA GLY A 74 4.33 -1.64 19.86
C GLY A 74 3.55 -2.87 19.37
N PRO A 75 3.24 -3.81 20.26
CA PRO A 75 2.54 -5.04 19.94
C PRO A 75 1.01 -4.87 19.78
N GLY A 76 0.35 -5.96 19.36
CA GLY A 76 -1.12 -6.04 19.32
C GLY A 76 -1.74 -5.58 18.00
N TRP A 77 -0.98 -5.62 16.92
CA TRP A 77 -1.46 -5.28 15.58
C TRP A 77 -1.92 -6.51 14.80
N MET A 78 -1.23 -7.65 14.98
CA MET A 78 -1.56 -8.89 14.28
C MET A 78 -3.01 -9.32 14.57
N GLY A 79 -3.80 -9.51 13.52
CA GLY A 79 -5.21 -9.89 13.63
C GLY A 79 -6.16 -8.81 14.16
N PHE A 80 -5.69 -7.59 14.45
CA PHE A 80 -6.50 -6.53 15.04
C PHE A 80 -7.69 -6.15 14.14
N ASP A 81 -8.86 -6.03 14.72
CA ASP A 81 -10.10 -5.68 14.03
C ASP A 81 -10.34 -4.17 14.02
N PHE A 82 -9.77 -3.51 13.02
CA PHE A 82 -9.91 -2.07 12.87
C PHE A 82 -11.35 -1.62 12.61
N ALA A 83 -12.15 -2.41 11.89
CA ALA A 83 -13.56 -2.07 11.62
C ALA A 83 -14.37 -2.02 12.92
N LYS A 84 -14.20 -3.02 13.79
CA LYS A 84 -14.81 -3.04 15.11
C LYS A 84 -14.30 -1.88 15.98
N ALA A 85 -12.98 -1.64 15.97
CA ALA A 85 -12.36 -0.61 16.78
C ALA A 85 -12.76 0.81 16.37
N PHE A 86 -12.84 1.11 15.07
CA PHE A 86 -13.33 2.40 14.57
C PHE A 86 -14.86 2.52 14.67
N GLY A 87 -15.61 1.40 14.68
CA GLY A 87 -17.07 1.40 14.57
C GLY A 87 -17.55 1.89 13.21
N ARG A 88 -16.76 1.68 12.15
CA ARG A 88 -16.99 2.12 10.79
C ARG A 88 -16.48 1.08 9.79
N PRO A 89 -17.05 1.00 8.57
CA PRO A 89 -16.43 0.25 7.49
C PRO A 89 -14.97 0.69 7.33
N THR A 90 -14.04 -0.27 7.45
CA THR A 90 -12.61 0.02 7.42
C THR A 90 -11.91 -0.91 6.43
N ARG A 91 -11.06 -0.35 5.58
CA ARG A 91 -10.11 -1.09 4.76
C ARG A 91 -8.72 -0.94 5.34
N VAL A 92 -8.03 -2.07 5.48
CA VAL A 92 -6.63 -2.12 5.89
C VAL A 92 -5.83 -2.61 4.71
N MET A 93 -4.76 -1.93 4.38
CA MET A 93 -3.86 -2.31 3.30
C MET A 93 -2.41 -1.96 3.69
N ASN A 94 -1.46 -2.58 3.03
CA ASN A 94 -0.06 -2.21 3.20
C ASN A 94 0.15 -0.73 2.85
N ASP A 95 1.01 -0.02 3.58
CA ASP A 95 1.28 1.42 3.42
C ASP A 95 1.87 1.77 2.04
N ALA A 96 2.79 0.94 1.53
CA ALA A 96 3.33 1.09 0.19
C ALA A 96 2.25 0.88 -0.88
N ALA A 97 1.34 -0.10 -0.68
CA ALA A 97 0.21 -0.32 -1.57
C ALA A 97 -0.77 0.86 -1.57
N MET A 98 -1.00 1.46 -0.40
CA MET A 98 -1.84 2.66 -0.30
C MET A 98 -1.19 3.84 -1.04
N GLN A 99 0.11 4.04 -0.89
CA GLN A 99 0.85 5.08 -1.60
C GLN A 99 0.89 4.83 -3.12
N ALA A 100 1.09 3.57 -3.53
CA ALA A 100 1.06 3.16 -4.93
C ALA A 100 -0.28 3.47 -5.59
N LEU A 101 -1.38 3.07 -4.95
CA LEU A 101 -2.74 3.30 -5.45
C LEU A 101 -3.04 4.79 -5.64
N GLY A 102 -2.53 5.64 -4.76
CA GLY A 102 -2.69 7.10 -4.88
C GLY A 102 -1.97 7.69 -6.08
N GLY A 103 -0.81 7.14 -6.42
CA GLY A 103 0.00 7.57 -7.57
C GLY A 103 -0.34 6.88 -8.89
N TYR A 104 -1.22 5.88 -8.89
CA TYR A 104 -1.54 5.08 -10.07
C TYR A 104 -2.29 5.88 -11.15
N GLN A 105 -1.85 5.72 -12.41
CA GLN A 105 -2.39 6.43 -13.58
C GLN A 105 -2.91 5.50 -14.69
N GLY A 106 -2.75 4.19 -14.53
CA GLY A 106 -3.20 3.18 -15.49
C GLY A 106 -2.10 2.19 -15.87
N GLY A 107 -2.47 1.13 -16.60
CA GLY A 107 -1.54 0.10 -17.10
C GLY A 107 -0.89 -0.73 -15.99
N LYS A 108 0.32 -1.18 -16.23
CA LYS A 108 1.12 -2.00 -15.31
C LYS A 108 2.18 -1.12 -14.62
N MET A 109 1.93 -0.75 -13.37
CA MET A 109 2.80 0.12 -12.59
C MET A 109 3.49 -0.65 -11.47
N LEU A 110 4.82 -0.55 -11.38
CA LEU A 110 5.60 -0.98 -10.22
C LEU A 110 5.88 0.21 -9.31
N PHE A 111 5.50 0.11 -8.04
CA PHE A 111 5.87 1.08 -7.01
C PHE A 111 7.05 0.55 -6.18
N LEU A 112 8.04 1.40 -5.96
CA LEU A 112 9.21 1.14 -5.12
C LEU A 112 9.35 2.24 -4.07
N GLY A 113 9.08 1.90 -2.81
CA GLY A 113 9.11 2.83 -1.68
C GLY A 113 10.41 2.74 -0.90
N PHE A 114 11.33 3.70 -1.11
CA PHE A 114 12.62 3.77 -0.41
C PHE A 114 12.47 4.48 0.93
N GLY A 115 12.29 3.70 2.00
CA GLY A 115 12.14 4.14 3.38
C GLY A 115 13.13 3.47 4.31
N THR A 116 12.67 3.01 5.47
CA THR A 116 13.44 2.14 6.37
C THR A 116 13.86 0.86 5.65
N GLY A 117 12.92 0.24 4.92
CA GLY A 117 13.13 -0.88 4.02
C GLY A 117 12.87 -0.51 2.56
N LEU A 118 12.45 -1.50 1.76
CA LEU A 118 11.99 -1.37 0.38
C LEU A 118 10.54 -1.87 0.28
N GLY A 119 9.58 -0.97 0.40
CA GLY A 119 8.18 -1.28 0.11
C GLY A 119 7.95 -1.46 -1.37
N THR A 120 7.18 -2.48 -1.76
CA THR A 120 6.94 -2.80 -3.16
C THR A 120 5.48 -3.15 -3.42
N THR A 121 4.95 -2.68 -4.55
CA THR A 121 3.57 -2.96 -4.97
C THR A 121 3.51 -2.97 -6.49
N LEU A 122 2.84 -3.96 -7.04
CA LEU A 122 2.50 -4.02 -8.45
C LEU A 122 1.01 -3.68 -8.61
N ILE A 123 0.68 -2.81 -9.56
CA ILE A 123 -0.71 -2.54 -9.95
C ILE A 123 -0.84 -2.86 -11.43
N VAL A 124 -1.78 -3.72 -11.76
CA VAL A 124 -2.11 -4.10 -13.14
C VAL A 124 -3.59 -3.84 -13.37
N ASP A 125 -3.89 -2.91 -14.29
CA ASP A 125 -5.28 -2.55 -14.64
C ASP A 125 -6.17 -2.24 -13.41
N GLY A 126 -5.58 -1.57 -12.41
CA GLY A 126 -6.26 -1.18 -11.18
C GLY A 126 -6.32 -2.27 -10.09
N ILE A 127 -5.80 -3.47 -10.35
CA ILE A 127 -5.67 -4.54 -9.35
C ILE A 127 -4.37 -4.31 -8.59
N VAL A 128 -4.48 -4.12 -7.29
CA VAL A 128 -3.35 -3.81 -6.40
C VAL A 128 -2.84 -5.09 -5.77
N GLU A 129 -1.56 -5.41 -6.05
CA GLU A 129 -0.86 -6.57 -5.50
C GLU A 129 0.33 -6.10 -4.66
N PRO A 130 0.22 -6.08 -3.32
CA PRO A 130 1.34 -5.82 -2.44
C PRO A 130 2.39 -6.93 -2.59
N LEU A 131 3.65 -6.55 -2.68
CA LEU A 131 4.75 -7.49 -2.85
C LEU A 131 5.82 -7.27 -1.77
N GLU A 132 6.60 -8.31 -1.47
CA GLU A 132 7.73 -8.25 -0.53
C GLU A 132 9.06 -8.48 -1.29
N LEU A 133 9.23 -7.78 -2.43
CA LEU A 133 10.44 -7.92 -3.26
C LEU A 133 11.71 -7.46 -2.54
N GLY A 134 11.58 -6.61 -1.51
CA GLY A 134 12.69 -6.19 -0.66
C GLY A 134 13.47 -7.35 -0.07
N HIS A 135 12.82 -8.49 0.19
CA HIS A 135 13.43 -9.68 0.77
C HIS A 135 14.15 -10.59 -0.25
N LEU A 136 14.04 -10.30 -1.55
CA LEU A 136 14.73 -11.08 -2.57
C LEU A 136 16.25 -10.97 -2.42
N PRO A 137 16.98 -12.08 -2.66
CA PRO A 137 18.44 -12.10 -2.59
C PRO A 137 19.08 -11.10 -3.56
N PHE A 138 20.02 -10.32 -3.07
CA PHE A 138 20.79 -9.39 -3.86
C PHE A 138 22.23 -9.33 -3.35
N ARG A 139 23.20 -9.77 -4.18
CA ARG A 139 24.60 -9.89 -3.80
C ARG A 139 24.77 -10.83 -2.59
N LYS A 140 25.27 -10.33 -1.45
CA LYS A 140 25.47 -11.09 -0.20
C LYS A 140 24.37 -10.87 0.84
N ALA A 141 23.27 -10.19 0.48
CA ALA A 141 22.17 -9.83 1.38
C ALA A 141 20.85 -9.76 0.58
N THR A 142 19.93 -8.85 0.91
CA THR A 142 18.67 -8.63 0.22
C THR A 142 18.64 -7.28 -0.51
N TYR A 143 17.64 -7.06 -1.38
CA TYR A 143 17.42 -5.73 -1.95
C TYR A 143 17.30 -4.67 -0.85
N GLU A 144 16.48 -4.92 0.15
CA GLU A 144 16.24 -3.99 1.25
C GLU A 144 17.51 -3.61 2.01
N ASP A 145 18.40 -4.57 2.27
CA ASP A 145 19.69 -4.32 2.94
C ASP A 145 20.62 -3.39 2.14
N HIS A 146 20.40 -3.30 0.83
CA HIS A 146 21.20 -2.45 -0.05
C HIS A 146 20.55 -1.12 -0.37
N VAL A 147 19.22 -1.06 -0.51
CA VAL A 147 18.51 0.15 -0.96
C VAL A 147 17.58 0.76 0.08
N GLY A 148 17.37 0.12 1.23
CA GLY A 148 16.73 0.72 2.40
C GLY A 148 17.66 1.68 3.16
N LEU A 149 17.19 2.22 4.28
CA LEU A 149 17.92 3.19 5.09
C LEU A 149 19.30 2.65 5.54
N ARG A 150 19.36 1.41 6.01
CA ARG A 150 20.63 0.76 6.41
C ARG A 150 21.67 0.72 5.27
N GLY A 151 21.19 0.48 4.06
CA GLY A 151 22.00 0.53 2.84
C GLY A 151 22.53 1.93 2.56
N LEU A 152 21.68 2.94 2.68
CA LEU A 152 22.02 4.35 2.49
C LEU A 152 23.09 4.81 3.50
N GLU A 153 22.93 4.48 4.78
CA GLU A 153 23.88 4.82 5.85
C GLU A 153 25.23 4.14 5.65
N ARG A 154 25.23 2.86 5.31
CA ARG A 154 26.45 2.07 5.10
C ARG A 154 27.23 2.46 3.84
N LEU A 155 26.54 2.71 2.73
CA LEU A 155 27.16 2.91 1.41
C LEU A 155 27.42 4.39 1.09
N GLY A 156 26.72 5.29 1.75
CA GLY A 156 26.64 6.70 1.37
C GLY A 156 25.81 6.91 0.10
N LYS A 157 25.34 8.15 -0.09
CA LYS A 157 24.37 8.51 -1.13
C LYS A 157 24.78 8.05 -2.54
N ARG A 158 26.03 8.29 -2.98
CA ARG A 158 26.44 7.98 -4.35
C ARG A 158 26.32 6.48 -4.66
N LYS A 159 26.95 5.64 -3.82
CA LYS A 159 26.92 4.18 -4.01
C LYS A 159 25.50 3.62 -3.79
N TRP A 160 24.73 4.21 -2.89
CA TRP A 160 23.33 3.84 -2.69
C TRP A 160 22.50 4.08 -3.94
N CYS A 161 22.63 5.23 -4.61
CA CYS A 161 21.94 5.50 -5.89
C CYS A 161 22.33 4.51 -6.98
N GLU A 162 23.61 4.11 -7.04
CA GLU A 162 24.08 3.06 -7.95
C GLU A 162 23.35 1.73 -7.69
N ARG A 163 23.19 1.34 -6.40
CA ARG A 163 22.43 0.12 -6.03
C ARG A 163 20.95 0.22 -6.35
N VAL A 164 20.35 1.39 -6.12
CA VAL A 164 18.97 1.65 -6.50
C VAL A 164 18.76 1.45 -8.01
N ALA A 165 19.66 2.01 -8.83
CA ALA A 165 19.60 1.85 -10.29
C ALA A 165 19.71 0.38 -10.71
N GLU A 166 20.62 -0.41 -10.12
CA GLU A 166 20.75 -1.85 -10.37
C GLU A 166 19.47 -2.61 -10.02
N VAL A 167 18.88 -2.33 -8.85
CA VAL A 167 17.63 -2.98 -8.40
C VAL A 167 16.47 -2.63 -9.33
N ILE A 168 16.34 -1.36 -9.70
CA ILE A 168 15.32 -0.92 -10.66
C ILE A 168 15.48 -1.66 -11.98
N GLN A 169 16.70 -1.74 -12.52
CA GLN A 169 16.97 -2.45 -13.76
C GLN A 169 16.57 -3.93 -13.71
N GLN A 170 16.91 -4.62 -12.62
CA GLN A 170 16.57 -6.05 -12.46
C GLN A 170 15.06 -6.26 -12.34
N LEU A 171 14.38 -5.43 -11.52
CA LEU A 171 12.93 -5.53 -11.34
C LEU A 171 12.17 -5.11 -12.60
N SER A 172 12.69 -4.12 -13.35
CA SER A 172 12.13 -3.73 -14.63
C SER A 172 12.19 -4.87 -15.65
N ALA A 173 13.33 -5.54 -15.74
CA ALA A 173 13.51 -6.68 -16.65
C ALA A 173 12.66 -7.92 -16.27
N ALA A 174 12.44 -8.12 -14.95
CA ALA A 174 11.69 -9.28 -14.47
C ALA A 174 10.17 -9.07 -14.53
N LEU A 175 9.69 -7.85 -14.29
CA LEU A 175 8.27 -7.55 -14.16
C LEU A 175 7.69 -6.81 -15.37
N GLU A 176 8.53 -6.24 -16.24
CA GLU A 176 8.13 -5.51 -17.45
C GLU A 176 6.99 -4.49 -17.19
N PRO A 177 7.14 -3.55 -16.23
CA PRO A 177 6.13 -2.54 -15.97
C PRO A 177 6.14 -1.47 -17.07
N ASP A 178 4.97 -0.88 -17.35
CA ASP A 178 4.86 0.30 -18.21
C ASP A 178 5.48 1.53 -17.54
N GLU A 179 5.38 1.61 -16.21
CA GLU A 179 5.88 2.70 -15.39
C GLU A 179 6.39 2.21 -14.03
N ILE A 180 7.46 2.85 -13.54
CA ILE A 180 7.98 2.66 -12.17
C ILE A 180 7.84 3.95 -11.38
N VAL A 181 7.15 3.90 -10.26
CA VAL A 181 6.98 5.04 -9.34
C VAL A 181 7.88 4.88 -8.14
N LEU A 182 8.78 5.84 -7.91
CA LEU A 182 9.72 5.84 -6.82
C LEU A 182 9.19 6.71 -5.68
N GLY A 183 8.83 6.08 -4.58
CA GLY A 183 8.28 6.73 -3.38
C GLY A 183 9.16 6.56 -2.14
N GLY A 184 8.60 6.92 -0.98
CA GLY A 184 9.31 6.89 0.29
C GLY A 184 10.23 8.10 0.50
N GLY A 185 10.64 8.30 1.75
CA GLY A 185 11.40 9.50 2.15
C GLY A 185 12.75 9.68 1.46
N ASN A 186 13.41 8.57 1.06
CA ASN A 186 14.73 8.58 0.46
C ASN A 186 14.70 8.71 -1.07
N ALA A 187 13.55 8.52 -1.74
CA ALA A 187 13.43 8.64 -3.19
C ALA A 187 13.89 10.02 -3.71
N ARG A 188 13.70 11.09 -2.94
CA ARG A 188 14.17 12.44 -3.25
C ARG A 188 15.69 12.60 -3.42
N LEU A 189 16.46 11.61 -2.95
CA LEU A 189 17.91 11.59 -3.08
C LEU A 189 18.36 11.14 -4.48
N ILE A 190 17.48 10.49 -5.25
CA ILE A 190 17.73 10.01 -6.61
C ILE A 190 17.55 11.21 -7.53
N LYS A 191 18.65 11.73 -8.09
CA LYS A 191 18.62 12.91 -8.96
C LYS A 191 18.41 12.58 -10.43
N GLU A 192 18.97 11.46 -10.86
CA GLU A 192 18.85 10.94 -12.21
C GLU A 192 17.94 9.74 -12.21
N LEU A 193 16.77 9.89 -12.80
CA LEU A 193 15.77 8.84 -12.86
C LEU A 193 16.05 7.89 -14.03
N PRO A 194 16.06 6.58 -13.79
CA PRO A 194 16.11 5.60 -14.89
C PRO A 194 14.92 5.77 -15.86
N PRO A 195 15.03 5.23 -17.08
CA PRO A 195 13.92 5.24 -18.03
C PRO A 195 12.62 4.68 -17.41
N HIS A 196 11.48 5.22 -17.82
CA HIS A 196 10.15 4.84 -17.34
C HIS A 196 9.94 5.02 -15.83
N CYS A 197 10.84 5.75 -15.12
CA CYS A 197 10.71 6.06 -13.71
C CYS A 197 10.23 7.50 -13.51
N ARG A 198 9.38 7.71 -12.51
CA ARG A 198 9.06 9.04 -11.95
C ARG A 198 9.05 9.03 -10.43
N LEU A 199 9.21 10.19 -9.83
CA LEU A 199 9.00 10.35 -8.40
C LEU A 199 7.50 10.36 -8.07
N GLY A 200 7.14 9.67 -7.01
CA GLY A 200 5.83 9.75 -6.40
C GLY A 200 5.77 10.88 -5.36
N ASP A 201 4.55 11.31 -5.02
CA ASP A 201 4.30 12.25 -3.94
C ASP A 201 3.92 11.48 -2.66
N ASN A 202 4.43 11.90 -1.51
CA ASN A 202 4.04 11.32 -0.22
C ASN A 202 2.56 11.59 0.13
N ALA A 203 1.94 12.61 -0.46
CA ALA A 203 0.50 12.84 -0.35
C ALA A 203 -0.34 11.74 -1.01
N ASN A 204 0.28 10.93 -1.88
CA ASN A 204 -0.39 9.80 -2.54
C ASN A 204 -0.91 8.76 -1.54
N ALA A 205 -0.34 8.64 -0.33
CA ALA A 205 -0.88 7.77 0.71
C ALA A 205 -2.35 8.12 1.01
N PHE A 206 -2.68 9.40 1.17
CA PHE A 206 -4.07 9.83 1.41
C PHE A 206 -4.97 9.63 0.19
N THR A 207 -4.48 10.01 -1.00
CA THR A 207 -5.20 9.80 -2.26
C THR A 207 -5.50 8.32 -2.47
N GLY A 208 -4.54 7.42 -2.19
CA GLY A 208 -4.74 5.98 -2.27
C GLY A 208 -5.74 5.47 -1.25
N GLY A 209 -5.67 6.00 -0.01
CA GLY A 209 -6.67 5.69 1.01
C GLY A 209 -8.09 6.06 0.60
N PHE A 210 -8.28 7.15 -0.16
CA PHE A 210 -9.59 7.53 -0.71
C PHE A 210 -9.98 6.63 -1.88
N ARG A 211 -9.07 6.41 -2.84
CA ARG A 211 -9.28 5.55 -4.02
C ARG A 211 -9.56 4.09 -3.67
N ALA A 212 -9.08 3.62 -2.52
CA ALA A 212 -9.36 2.28 -2.05
C ALA A 212 -10.87 1.96 -2.00
N TRP A 213 -11.74 2.95 -1.91
CA TRP A 213 -13.20 2.81 -1.89
C TRP A 213 -13.88 3.01 -3.24
N GLU A 214 -13.16 3.50 -4.26
CA GLU A 214 -13.69 3.78 -5.59
C GLU A 214 -13.75 2.49 -6.45
N GLY A 215 -12.74 1.62 -6.39
CA GLY A 215 -12.62 0.39 -7.19
C GLY A 215 -13.61 -0.72 -6.83
N GLY A 216 -14.17 -0.74 -5.63
CA GLY A 216 -15.16 -1.74 -5.22
C GLY A 216 -16.47 -1.73 -6.03
N ARG A 217 -16.78 -0.61 -6.71
CA ARG A 217 -17.94 -0.51 -7.61
C ARG A 217 -17.67 -1.14 -8.98
N ALA A 218 -16.45 -1.05 -9.50
CA ALA A 218 -16.06 -1.64 -10.79
C ALA A 218 -15.96 -3.16 -10.70
N GLN A 219 -15.38 -3.72 -9.64
CA GLN A 219 -15.28 -5.16 -9.42
C GLN A 219 -16.64 -5.82 -9.15
N ALA A 220 -17.53 -5.17 -8.39
CA ALA A 220 -18.88 -5.66 -8.16
C ALA A 220 -19.72 -5.68 -9.45
N ASN A 221 -19.54 -4.70 -10.34
CA ASN A 221 -20.22 -4.64 -11.63
C ASN A 221 -19.65 -5.66 -12.62
N GLY A 222 -18.32 -5.86 -12.67
CA GLY A 222 -17.67 -6.89 -13.49
C GLY A 222 -18.08 -8.31 -13.10
N ALA A 223 -18.11 -8.61 -11.80
CA ALA A 223 -18.57 -9.91 -11.29
C ALA A 223 -20.07 -10.19 -11.56
N ARG A 224 -20.91 -9.14 -11.52
CA ARG A 224 -22.33 -9.25 -11.90
C ARG A 224 -22.53 -9.44 -13.40
N GLN A 225 -21.74 -8.79 -14.24
CA GLN A 225 -21.77 -8.98 -15.70
C GLN A 225 -21.23 -10.35 -16.11
N ALA A 226 -20.14 -10.83 -15.51
CA ALA A 226 -19.61 -12.17 -15.74
C ALA A 226 -20.60 -13.28 -15.34
N ARG A 227 -21.31 -13.13 -14.21
CA ARG A 227 -22.38 -14.05 -13.81
C ARG A 227 -23.62 -14.02 -14.70
N ARG A 228 -23.91 -12.89 -15.37
CA ARG A 228 -25.01 -12.78 -16.36
C ARG A 228 -24.64 -13.34 -17.73
N ALA A 229 -23.35 -13.35 -18.08
CA ALA A 229 -22.84 -13.84 -19.35
C ALA A 229 -22.51 -15.36 -19.35
N ALA A 230 -22.54 -16.02 -18.18
CA ALA A 230 -22.35 -17.47 -18.10
C ALA A 230 -23.56 -18.17 -18.75
N PRO A 231 -23.36 -19.05 -19.76
CA PRO A 231 -24.46 -19.81 -20.37
C PRO A 231 -25.13 -20.66 -19.29
N ARG A 232 -26.46 -20.61 -19.24
CA ARG A 232 -27.25 -21.52 -18.38
C ARG A 232 -26.93 -22.93 -18.83
N GLY A 233 -26.30 -23.71 -17.94
CA GLY A 233 -26.03 -25.12 -18.17
C GLY A 233 -27.30 -25.83 -18.59
N THR A 234 -27.25 -26.49 -19.74
CA THR A 234 -28.28 -27.42 -20.18
C THR A 234 -28.24 -28.60 -19.21
N ASP A 235 -29.36 -28.82 -18.54
CA ASP A 235 -29.61 -29.97 -17.66
C ASP A 235 -29.57 -31.24 -18.51
N PRO A 236 -28.65 -32.21 -18.26
CA PRO A 236 -28.54 -33.45 -19.06
C PRO A 236 -29.50 -34.55 -18.65
N THR A 237 -30.57 -34.25 -17.87
CA THR A 237 -31.50 -35.28 -17.39
C THR A 237 -32.90 -35.19 -17.99
N LYS A 238 -33.00 -35.08 -19.33
CA LYS A 238 -34.27 -35.37 -20.03
C LYS A 238 -33.95 -36.02 -21.38
N GLY A 239 -34.09 -37.29 -21.44
CA GLY A 239 -34.11 -38.07 -22.67
C GLY A 239 -33.54 -39.46 -22.48
N GLU A 240 -34.44 -40.38 -22.13
CA GLU A 240 -34.70 -41.62 -22.88
C GLU A 240 -35.62 -42.53 -22.07
N THR A 241 -36.89 -42.47 -22.42
CA THR A 241 -37.84 -43.60 -22.28
C THR A 241 -38.53 -43.72 -23.61
N ASN A 242 -38.05 -44.63 -24.42
CA ASN A 242 -38.78 -45.56 -25.25
C ASN A 242 -37.80 -46.39 -26.07
#